data_5ff2bfe45d180324862d1e4f59802f9c
#
_entry.id   5ff2bfe45d180324862d1e4f59802f9c
#
_cell.length_a   1.000
_cell.length_b   1.000
_cell.length_c   1.000
_cell.angle_alpha   90.00
_cell.angle_beta   90.00
_cell.angle_gamma   90.00
#
_symmetry.space_group_name_H-M   'P 1'
#
loop_
_entity.id
_entity.type
_entity.pdbx_description
1 polymer ?
#
loop_
_entity_poly.entity_id
_entity_poly.type
_entity_poly.pdbx_seq_one_letter_code
_entity_poly.pdbx_strand_id
1 'polypeptide(L)'
;MLQIISFFWRLCLLKEAPSKVPNSTFAALATFTIYLIIAFTILLNTRPEQSFLKIFSSTIIGITIQLSLTYVLLKFKNREYTYIPAVCSLLGTNAIMLLILFPFNLTLLYAENSNLLILANSFSLVCLGWWLAIAGFIYHKSADVSMVQGSCLALLIEIISVLTATKFSIN
;
A
#
# COMPACT_ATOMS: atom_id res chain seq x y z
N MET A 1 -13.82 -13.17 10.10
CA MET A 1 -13.34 -12.46 8.91
C MET A 1 -13.92 -11.06 8.73
N LEU A 2 -15.22 -10.86 8.83
CA LEU A 2 -15.85 -9.52 8.72
C LEU A 2 -15.27 -8.46 9.67
N GLN A 3 -14.90 -8.84 10.89
CA GLN A 3 -14.30 -7.92 11.87
C GLN A 3 -12.94 -7.37 11.43
N ILE A 4 -12.12 -8.18 10.75
CA ILE A 4 -10.79 -7.79 10.25
C ILE A 4 -10.95 -6.79 9.10
N ILE A 5 -11.84 -7.07 8.15
CA ILE A 5 -12.14 -6.17 7.04
C ILE A 5 -12.70 -4.84 7.57
N SER A 6 -13.63 -4.90 8.52
CA SER A 6 -14.20 -3.71 9.17
C SER A 6 -13.13 -2.88 9.89
N PHE A 7 -12.15 -3.54 10.54
CA PHE A 7 -11.03 -2.84 11.18
C PHE A 7 -10.18 -2.08 10.16
N PHE A 8 -9.71 -2.74 9.09
CA PHE A 8 -8.92 -2.07 8.06
C PHE A 8 -9.70 -0.98 7.32
N TRP A 9 -11.01 -1.18 7.10
CA TRP A 9 -11.87 -0.13 6.56
C TRP A 9 -11.94 1.10 7.46
N ARG A 10 -12.10 0.91 8.78
CA ARG A 10 -12.08 2.01 9.76
C ARG A 10 -10.71 2.68 9.84
N LEU A 11 -9.63 1.91 9.64
CA LEU A 11 -8.27 2.46 9.55
C LEU A 11 -8.11 3.33 8.29
N CYS A 12 -8.66 2.92 7.14
CA CYS A 12 -8.73 3.75 5.93
C CYS A 12 -9.51 5.05 6.15
N LEU A 13 -10.49 5.04 7.05
CA LEU A 13 -11.25 6.24 7.46
C LEU A 13 -10.58 7.01 8.62
N LEU A 14 -9.35 6.67 9.00
CA LEU A 14 -8.57 7.29 10.11
C LEU A 14 -9.27 7.20 11.48
N LYS A 15 -10.20 6.27 11.66
CA LYS A 15 -10.99 6.10 12.89
C LYS A 15 -10.37 5.10 13.87
N GLU A 16 -9.42 4.29 13.41
CA GLU A 16 -8.75 3.27 14.24
C GLU A 16 -7.23 3.49 14.21
N ALA A 17 -6.56 3.10 15.30
CA ALA A 17 -5.11 3.25 15.39
C ALA A 17 -4.39 1.94 15.01
N PRO A 18 -3.21 2.01 14.36
CA PRO A 18 -2.40 0.83 14.03
C PRO A 18 -2.05 -0.03 15.25
N SER A 19 -1.92 0.59 16.42
CA SER A 19 -1.60 -0.10 17.69
C SER A 19 -2.63 -1.12 18.14
N LYS A 20 -3.85 -1.09 17.58
CA LYS A 20 -4.89 -2.10 17.85
C LYS A 20 -4.69 -3.40 17.07
N VAL A 21 -3.81 -3.40 16.07
CA VAL A 21 -3.43 -4.63 15.36
C VAL A 21 -2.60 -5.50 16.31
N PRO A 22 -2.92 -6.79 16.43
CA PRO A 22 -2.14 -7.70 17.27
C PRO A 22 -0.66 -7.69 16.85
N ASN A 23 0.25 -7.56 17.82
CA ASN A 23 1.68 -7.69 17.57
C ASN A 23 2.05 -9.18 17.46
N SER A 24 1.57 -9.81 16.39
CA SER A 24 1.72 -11.24 16.12
C SER A 24 2.30 -11.45 14.72
N THR A 25 3.35 -12.25 14.64
CA THR A 25 3.97 -12.65 13.36
C THR A 25 2.99 -13.40 12.47
N PHE A 26 2.06 -14.15 13.05
CA PHE A 26 0.99 -14.83 12.30
C PHE A 26 0.04 -13.83 11.63
N ALA A 27 -0.37 -12.78 12.35
CA ALA A 27 -1.22 -11.73 11.79
C ALA A 27 -0.52 -10.99 10.65
N ALA A 28 0.79 -10.70 10.80
CA ALA A 28 1.60 -10.09 9.75
C ALA A 28 1.69 -10.97 8.51
N LEU A 29 1.98 -12.27 8.69
CA LEU A 29 2.09 -13.21 7.58
C LEU A 29 0.76 -13.39 6.85
N ALA A 30 -0.35 -13.51 7.59
CA ALA A 30 -1.68 -13.62 7.01
C ALA A 30 -2.04 -12.38 6.19
N THR A 31 -1.82 -11.17 6.75
CA THR A 31 -2.08 -9.91 6.05
C THR A 31 -1.20 -9.76 4.80
N PHE A 32 0.08 -10.12 4.91
CA PHE A 32 1.02 -10.12 3.79
C PHE A 32 0.57 -11.06 2.66
N THR A 33 0.16 -12.28 3.00
CA THR A 33 -0.31 -13.26 2.01
C THR A 33 -1.59 -12.77 1.31
N ILE A 34 -2.55 -12.23 2.06
CA ILE A 34 -3.79 -11.69 1.50
C ILE A 34 -3.47 -10.51 0.57
N TYR A 35 -2.59 -9.61 1.00
CA TYR A 35 -2.15 -8.48 0.18
C TYR A 35 -1.50 -8.95 -1.12
N LEU A 36 -0.59 -9.94 -1.06
CA LEU A 36 0.06 -10.48 -2.26
C LEU A 36 -0.95 -11.07 -3.25
N ILE A 37 -1.91 -11.85 -2.77
CA ILE A 37 -2.95 -12.45 -3.64
C ILE A 37 -3.74 -11.35 -4.35
N ILE A 38 -4.19 -10.32 -3.61
CA ILE A 38 -4.94 -9.20 -4.17
C ILE A 38 -4.07 -8.42 -5.17
N ALA A 39 -2.83 -8.07 -4.79
CA ALA A 39 -1.92 -7.30 -5.63
C ALA A 39 -1.61 -8.05 -6.94
N PHE A 40 -1.28 -9.34 -6.89
CA PHE A 40 -1.03 -10.13 -8.10
C PHE A 40 -2.27 -10.25 -8.97
N THR A 41 -3.43 -10.53 -8.40
CA THR A 41 -4.68 -10.63 -9.17
C THR A 41 -4.95 -9.31 -9.90
N ILE A 42 -4.81 -8.18 -9.24
CA ILE A 42 -5.05 -6.87 -9.84
C ILE A 42 -4.00 -6.53 -10.90
N LEU A 43 -2.70 -6.72 -10.58
CA LEU A 43 -1.62 -6.36 -11.51
C LEU A 43 -1.62 -7.21 -12.78
N LEU A 44 -1.95 -8.49 -12.69
CA LEU A 44 -2.09 -9.36 -13.88
C LEU A 44 -3.22 -8.89 -14.81
N ASN A 45 -4.31 -8.37 -14.24
CA ASN A 45 -5.43 -7.87 -15.04
C ASN A 45 -5.22 -6.44 -15.57
N THR A 46 -4.41 -5.62 -14.89
CA THR A 46 -4.20 -4.21 -15.27
C THR A 46 -2.93 -3.97 -16.05
N ARG A 47 -2.07 -4.99 -16.20
CA ARG A 47 -0.81 -4.90 -16.95
C ARG A 47 -0.60 -6.11 -17.87
N PRO A 48 -1.52 -6.35 -18.84
CA PRO A 48 -1.48 -7.54 -19.69
C PRO A 48 -0.24 -7.61 -20.58
N GLU A 49 0.40 -6.47 -20.86
CA GLU A 49 1.62 -6.39 -21.70
C GLU A 49 2.89 -6.83 -20.96
N GLN A 50 2.84 -6.96 -19.61
CA GLN A 50 4.01 -7.34 -18.84
C GLN A 50 4.04 -8.84 -18.58
N SER A 51 5.23 -9.44 -18.67
CA SER A 51 5.41 -10.86 -18.33
C SER A 51 5.11 -11.08 -16.83
N PHE A 52 4.60 -12.28 -16.51
CA PHE A 52 4.34 -12.69 -15.13
C PHE A 52 5.58 -12.51 -14.22
N LEU A 53 6.77 -12.90 -14.72
CA LEU A 53 8.04 -12.78 -13.97
C LEU A 53 8.37 -11.32 -13.67
N LYS A 54 8.09 -10.40 -14.59
CA LYS A 54 8.32 -8.97 -14.40
C LYS A 54 7.39 -8.40 -13.33
N ILE A 55 6.11 -8.75 -13.37
CA ILE A 55 5.13 -8.34 -12.35
C ILE A 55 5.53 -8.91 -10.99
N PHE A 56 5.90 -10.19 -10.94
CA PHE A 56 6.31 -10.87 -9.71
C PHE A 56 7.55 -10.22 -9.10
N SER A 57 8.63 -10.10 -9.87
CA SER A 57 9.89 -9.54 -9.38
C SER A 57 9.73 -8.09 -8.93
N SER A 58 9.05 -7.24 -9.71
CA SER A 58 8.83 -5.84 -9.34
C SER A 58 8.00 -5.70 -8.06
N THR A 59 6.96 -6.51 -7.90
CA THR A 59 6.11 -6.48 -6.70
C THR A 59 6.89 -6.91 -5.45
N ILE A 60 7.63 -8.02 -5.52
CA ILE A 60 8.42 -8.50 -4.37
C ILE A 60 9.52 -7.52 -4.01
N ILE A 61 10.24 -6.98 -4.99
CA ILE A 61 11.29 -5.97 -4.76
C ILE A 61 10.68 -4.72 -4.10
N GLY A 62 9.59 -4.19 -4.66
CA GLY A 62 8.92 -3.00 -4.13
C GLY A 62 8.48 -3.17 -2.68
N ILE A 63 7.81 -4.28 -2.36
CA ILE A 63 7.37 -4.58 -1.00
C ILE A 63 8.56 -4.73 -0.06
N THR A 64 9.60 -5.46 -0.47
CA THR A 64 10.80 -5.66 0.37
C THR A 64 11.45 -4.33 0.73
N ILE A 65 11.56 -3.41 -0.23
CA ILE A 65 12.12 -2.07 0.00
C ILE A 65 11.21 -1.26 0.93
N GLN A 66 9.90 -1.27 0.69
CA GLN A 66 8.92 -0.58 1.53
C GLN A 66 9.01 -1.05 2.99
N LEU A 67 9.05 -2.37 3.21
CA LEU A 67 9.17 -2.94 4.55
C LEU A 67 10.51 -2.61 5.20
N SER A 68 11.61 -2.68 4.44
CA SER A 68 12.97 -2.37 4.94
C SER A 68 13.09 -0.89 5.33
N LEU A 69 12.61 0.03 4.51
CA LEU A 69 12.63 1.46 4.81
C LEU A 69 11.73 1.80 5.99
N THR A 70 10.56 1.17 6.09
CA THR A 70 9.69 1.30 7.27
C THR A 70 10.40 0.83 8.54
N TYR A 71 11.11 -0.30 8.49
CA TYR A 71 11.91 -0.79 9.62
C TYR A 71 13.00 0.20 10.02
N VAL A 72 13.79 0.68 9.04
CA VAL A 72 14.84 1.69 9.27
C VAL A 72 14.29 2.95 9.91
N LEU A 73 13.16 3.45 9.42
CA LEU A 73 12.48 4.63 9.98
C LEU A 73 12.11 4.41 11.45
N LEU A 74 11.46 3.29 11.77
CA LEU A 74 11.03 2.99 13.13
C LEU A 74 12.21 2.73 14.07
N LYS A 75 13.28 2.10 13.57
CA LYS A 75 14.54 1.92 14.32
C LYS A 75 15.19 3.26 14.62
N PHE A 76 15.27 4.16 13.66
CA PHE A 76 15.81 5.51 13.86
C PHE A 76 15.01 6.30 14.92
N LYS A 77 13.71 6.03 15.03
CA LYS A 77 12.82 6.64 16.03
C LYS A 77 12.78 5.88 17.36
N ASN A 78 13.56 4.81 17.54
CA ASN A 78 13.53 3.92 18.72
C ASN A 78 12.12 3.34 18.99
N ARG A 79 11.36 3.05 17.91
CA ARG A 79 9.99 2.53 17.95
C ARG A 79 9.83 1.19 17.23
N GLU A 80 10.85 0.33 17.29
CA GLU A 80 10.87 -0.98 16.61
C GLU A 80 9.71 -1.88 17.01
N TYR A 81 9.24 -1.77 18.24
CA TYR A 81 8.12 -2.55 18.76
C TYR A 81 6.79 -2.27 18.03
N THR A 82 6.67 -1.13 17.31
CA THR A 82 5.50 -0.79 16.50
C THR A 82 5.59 -1.31 15.08
N TYR A 83 6.69 -1.98 14.69
CA TYR A 83 6.93 -2.40 13.31
C TYR A 83 5.85 -3.36 12.78
N ILE A 84 5.56 -4.45 13.51
CA ILE A 84 4.55 -5.44 13.08
C ILE A 84 3.17 -4.80 12.93
N PRO A 85 2.64 -4.05 13.91
CA PRO A 85 1.38 -3.35 13.75
C PRO A 85 1.37 -2.35 12.58
N ALA A 86 2.47 -1.61 12.36
CA ALA A 86 2.59 -0.66 11.26
C ALA A 86 2.56 -1.37 9.89
N VAL A 87 3.34 -2.44 9.72
CA VAL A 87 3.37 -3.25 8.50
C VAL A 87 2.01 -3.86 8.20
N CYS A 88 1.37 -4.50 9.17
CA CYS A 88 0.02 -5.06 9.00
C CYS A 88 -0.98 -3.98 8.56
N SER A 89 -0.89 -2.79 9.18
CA SER A 89 -1.77 -1.66 8.86
C SER A 89 -1.54 -1.16 7.44
N LEU A 90 -0.27 -0.97 7.03
CA LEU A 90 0.08 -0.54 5.67
C LEU A 90 -0.38 -1.56 4.62
N LEU A 91 -0.07 -2.84 4.81
CA LEU A 91 -0.44 -3.89 3.84
C LEU A 91 -1.96 -4.08 3.76
N GLY A 92 -2.66 -4.07 4.89
CA GLY A 92 -4.11 -4.21 4.92
C GLY A 92 -4.84 -3.04 4.28
N THR A 93 -4.39 -1.80 4.53
CA THR A 93 -4.96 -0.61 3.88
C THR A 93 -4.60 -0.54 2.40
N ASN A 94 -3.37 -0.93 2.02
CA ASN A 94 -2.97 -1.03 0.61
C ASN A 94 -3.83 -2.04 -0.15
N ALA A 95 -4.16 -3.18 0.45
CA ALA A 95 -5.05 -4.17 -0.16
C ALA A 95 -6.44 -3.58 -0.46
N ILE A 96 -7.02 -2.83 0.48
CA ILE A 96 -8.31 -2.17 0.29
C ILE A 96 -8.22 -1.09 -0.80
N MET A 97 -7.17 -0.26 -0.79
CA MET A 97 -6.98 0.78 -1.80
C MET A 97 -6.79 0.21 -3.20
N LEU A 98 -6.07 -0.92 -3.34
CA LEU A 98 -5.95 -1.63 -4.61
C LEU A 98 -7.30 -2.13 -5.13
N LEU A 99 -8.15 -2.67 -4.25
CA LEU A 99 -9.51 -3.10 -4.62
C LEU A 99 -10.39 -1.93 -5.06
N ILE A 100 -10.28 -0.78 -4.40
CA ILE A 100 -11.02 0.44 -4.77
C ILE A 100 -10.54 0.97 -6.12
N LEU A 101 -9.21 0.98 -6.36
CA LEU A 101 -8.62 1.48 -7.60
C LEU A 101 -8.79 0.52 -8.78
N PHE A 102 -9.07 -0.75 -8.54
CA PHE A 102 -9.13 -1.78 -9.58
C PHE A 102 -10.10 -1.43 -10.73
N PRO A 103 -11.38 -1.07 -10.49
CA PRO A 103 -12.30 -0.73 -11.58
C PRO A 103 -11.85 0.51 -12.37
N PHE A 104 -11.22 1.49 -11.73
CA PHE A 104 -10.71 2.68 -12.42
C PHE A 104 -9.48 2.36 -13.27
N ASN A 105 -8.59 1.50 -12.79
CA ASN A 105 -7.45 1.01 -13.59
C ASN A 105 -7.90 0.21 -14.81
N LEU A 106 -8.96 -0.59 -14.70
CA LEU A 106 -9.56 -1.26 -15.86
C LEU A 106 -10.19 -0.26 -16.83
N THR A 107 -10.86 0.77 -16.32
CA THR A 107 -11.40 1.84 -17.16
C THR A 107 -10.28 2.56 -17.93
N LEU A 108 -9.15 2.87 -17.28
CA LEU A 108 -8.00 3.49 -17.93
C LEU A 108 -7.38 2.60 -19.02
N LEU A 109 -7.51 1.28 -18.92
CA LEU A 109 -6.95 0.33 -19.88
C LEU A 109 -7.86 0.10 -21.09
N TYR A 110 -9.18 0.04 -20.88
CA TYR A 110 -10.13 -0.42 -21.89
C TYR A 110 -11.11 0.63 -22.41
N ALA A 111 -11.23 1.80 -21.76
CA ALA A 111 -12.19 2.81 -22.20
C ALA A 111 -11.64 3.60 -23.40
N GLU A 112 -12.44 3.69 -24.45
CA GLU A 112 -12.17 4.54 -25.63
C GLU A 112 -12.72 5.97 -25.45
N ASN A 113 -13.66 6.15 -24.52
CA ASN A 113 -14.30 7.44 -24.28
C ASN A 113 -13.42 8.35 -23.44
N SER A 114 -13.02 9.51 -24.00
CA SER A 114 -12.15 10.49 -23.35
C SER A 114 -12.72 11.01 -22.00
N ASN A 115 -14.02 11.17 -21.87
CA ASN A 115 -14.66 11.63 -20.63
C ASN A 115 -14.51 10.59 -19.50
N LEU A 116 -14.63 9.30 -19.82
CA LEU A 116 -14.42 8.21 -18.86
C LEU A 116 -12.94 8.14 -18.41
N LEU A 117 -12.00 8.35 -19.33
CA LEU A 117 -10.58 8.39 -19.01
C LEU A 117 -10.24 9.56 -18.06
N ILE A 118 -10.77 10.75 -18.33
CA ILE A 118 -10.59 11.92 -17.45
C ILE A 118 -11.16 11.64 -16.07
N LEU A 119 -12.38 11.07 -15.99
CA LEU A 119 -13.02 10.73 -14.72
C LEU A 119 -12.18 9.71 -13.93
N ALA A 120 -11.76 8.62 -14.57
CA ALA A 120 -10.96 7.58 -13.94
C ALA A 120 -9.61 8.09 -13.44
N ASN A 121 -8.94 8.94 -14.22
CA ASN A 121 -7.68 9.56 -13.83
C ASN A 121 -7.86 10.52 -12.64
N SER A 122 -8.89 11.37 -12.67
CA SER A 122 -9.19 12.29 -11.57
C SER A 122 -9.50 11.54 -10.28
N PHE A 123 -10.26 10.44 -10.36
CA PHE A 123 -10.55 9.61 -9.20
C PHE A 123 -9.29 8.93 -8.65
N SER A 124 -8.40 8.46 -9.52
CA SER A 124 -7.12 7.86 -9.12
C SER A 124 -6.25 8.87 -8.36
N LEU A 125 -6.23 10.13 -8.75
CA LEU A 125 -5.52 11.20 -8.03
C LEU A 125 -6.13 11.46 -6.65
N VAL A 126 -7.46 11.46 -6.53
CA VAL A 126 -8.13 11.59 -5.22
C VAL A 126 -7.79 10.40 -4.32
N CYS A 127 -7.79 9.18 -4.87
CA CYS A 127 -7.40 7.99 -4.14
C CYS A 127 -5.93 8.04 -3.68
N LEU A 128 -5.04 8.58 -4.49
CA LEU A 128 -3.63 8.79 -4.11
C LEU A 128 -3.52 9.73 -2.90
N GLY A 129 -4.22 10.86 -2.92
CA GLY A 129 -4.28 11.78 -1.79
C GLY A 129 -4.83 11.12 -0.52
N TRP A 130 -5.89 10.32 -0.67
CA TRP A 130 -6.46 9.56 0.43
C TRP A 130 -5.49 8.51 0.97
N TRP A 131 -4.81 7.77 0.09
CA TRP A 131 -3.77 6.83 0.49
C TRP A 131 -2.62 7.51 1.26
N LEU A 132 -2.16 8.68 0.80
CA LEU A 132 -1.14 9.46 1.51
C LEU A 132 -1.59 9.88 2.91
N ALA A 133 -2.85 10.24 3.08
CA ALA A 133 -3.42 10.56 4.38
C ALA A 133 -3.44 9.33 5.31
N ILE A 134 -3.81 8.15 4.80
CA ILE A 134 -3.82 6.89 5.54
C ILE A 134 -2.39 6.51 5.96
N ALA A 135 -1.46 6.46 5.02
CA ALA A 135 -0.07 6.09 5.28
C ALA A 135 0.60 7.10 6.24
N GLY A 136 0.31 8.39 6.04
CA GLY A 136 0.75 9.47 6.95
C GLY A 136 0.22 9.27 8.37
N PHE A 137 -1.04 8.90 8.52
CA PHE A 137 -1.64 8.60 9.82
C PHE A 137 -1.01 7.37 10.48
N ILE A 138 -0.73 6.31 9.70
CA ILE A 138 -0.05 5.12 10.20
C ILE A 138 1.36 5.49 10.72
N TYR A 139 2.15 6.23 9.95
CA TYR A 139 3.48 6.68 10.39
C TYR A 139 3.41 7.67 11.55
N HIS A 140 2.42 8.57 11.57
CA HIS A 140 2.19 9.46 12.71
C HIS A 140 2.02 8.65 14.02
N LYS A 141 1.18 7.62 14.00
CA LYS A 141 0.92 6.80 15.20
C LYS A 141 2.06 5.83 15.54
N SER A 142 2.79 5.33 14.54
CA SER A 142 3.83 4.32 14.74
C SER A 142 5.20 4.93 15.01
N ALA A 143 5.59 6.00 14.29
CA ALA A 143 6.91 6.63 14.37
C ALA A 143 6.94 7.92 15.20
N ASP A 144 5.78 8.36 15.74
CA ASP A 144 5.66 9.60 16.53
C ASP A 144 6.16 10.85 15.76
N VAL A 145 5.71 10.97 14.53
CA VAL A 145 5.97 12.12 13.67
C VAL A 145 4.68 12.89 13.44
N SER A 146 4.73 14.14 12.95
CA SER A 146 3.50 14.83 12.57
C SER A 146 2.82 14.12 11.38
N MET A 147 1.51 14.28 11.23
CA MET A 147 0.76 13.62 10.13
C MET A 147 1.30 14.02 8.76
N VAL A 148 1.67 15.31 8.58
CA VAL A 148 2.27 15.79 7.33
C VAL A 148 3.64 15.15 7.08
N GLN A 149 4.49 15.08 8.10
CA GLN A 149 5.78 14.39 7.99
C GLN A 149 5.59 12.92 7.66
N GLY A 150 4.61 12.25 8.27
CA GLY A 150 4.26 10.87 7.96
C GLY A 150 3.84 10.68 6.51
N SER A 151 3.04 11.59 5.95
CA SER A 151 2.63 11.55 4.53
C SER A 151 3.82 11.80 3.59
N CYS A 152 4.70 12.74 3.91
CA CYS A 152 5.92 12.96 3.13
C CYS A 152 6.85 11.73 3.17
N LEU A 153 7.02 11.09 4.33
CA LEU A 153 7.81 9.87 4.46
C LEU A 153 7.19 8.72 3.67
N ALA A 154 5.85 8.56 3.73
CA ALA A 154 5.14 7.57 2.93
C ALA A 154 5.39 7.76 1.43
N LEU A 155 5.28 8.99 0.96
CA LEU A 155 5.54 9.34 -0.44
C LEU A 155 6.98 9.03 -0.85
N LEU A 156 7.97 9.41 -0.04
CA LEU A 156 9.37 9.13 -0.30
C LEU A 156 9.67 7.62 -0.35
N ILE A 157 9.16 6.87 0.61
CA ILE A 157 9.30 5.40 0.65
C ILE A 157 8.70 4.77 -0.60
N GLU A 158 7.51 5.20 -1.01
CA GLU A 158 6.84 4.70 -2.20
C GLU A 158 7.62 5.00 -3.48
N ILE A 159 8.08 6.24 -3.65
CA ILE A 159 8.88 6.64 -4.82
C ILE A 159 10.16 5.79 -4.90
N ILE A 160 10.89 5.63 -3.79
CA ILE A 160 12.11 4.80 -3.75
C ILE A 160 11.79 3.35 -4.09
N SER A 161 10.70 2.80 -3.54
CA SER A 161 10.27 1.43 -3.78
C SER A 161 9.93 1.20 -5.25
N VAL A 162 9.15 2.09 -5.86
CA VAL A 162 8.76 2.00 -7.27
C VAL A 162 9.96 2.16 -8.20
N LEU A 163 10.80 3.17 -7.99
CA LEU A 163 12.00 3.41 -8.81
C LEU A 163 12.97 2.22 -8.76
N THR A 164 13.17 1.65 -7.58
CA THR A 164 14.05 0.51 -7.43
C THR A 164 13.43 -0.75 -8.03
N ALA A 165 12.14 -0.98 -7.81
CA ALA A 165 11.43 -2.10 -8.39
C ALA A 165 11.46 -2.08 -9.93
N THR A 166 11.24 -0.91 -10.54
CA THR A 166 11.29 -0.77 -12.01
C THR A 166 12.70 -0.95 -12.57
N LYS A 167 13.73 -0.49 -11.85
CA LYS A 167 15.12 -0.60 -12.30
C LYS A 167 15.68 -2.03 -12.21
N PHE A 168 15.30 -2.76 -11.17
CA PHE A 168 15.82 -4.11 -10.88
C PHE A 168 14.87 -5.24 -11.25
N SER A 169 13.66 -4.94 -11.74
CA SER A 169 12.78 -5.99 -12.26
C SER A 169 13.41 -6.64 -13.50
N ILE A 170 13.33 -7.95 -13.55
CA ILE A 170 13.84 -8.76 -14.65
C ILE A 170 13.12 -8.32 -15.95
N ASN A 171 13.90 -7.98 -16.96
CA ASN A 171 13.39 -7.68 -18.31
C ASN A 171 12.88 -8.93 -19.00
#